data_d5c68cca4d63e26d6a89e5547eedbf1f
#
_entry.id   d5c68cca4d63e26d6a89e5547eedbf1f
#
_cell.length_a   1.000
_cell.length_b   1.000
_cell.length_c   1.000
_cell.angle_alpha   90.00
_cell.angle_beta   90.00
_cell.angle_gamma   90.00
#
_symmetry.space_group_name_H-M   'P 1'
#
loop_
_entity.id
_entity.type
_entity.pdbx_description
1 polymer ?
#
loop_
_entity_poly.entity_id
_entity_poly.type
_entity_poly.pdbx_seq_one_letter_code
_entity_poly.pdbx_strand_id
1 'polypeptide(L)'
;EAKGFAKAGILLGTSLTNETVIDVDFINNIHKIAFEDLYEFAGKYRTVNMSKGGFTFPAAMFLENSMNDFQLSILSKLPNSYSSKEALIQAIAHVHAELLFIHPYREGNGRTARLLANLMCFKAGFERLKFELLQDKFKEYVRAVQQAGMGNYKAMEEIISLIFPS
;
A
#
# COMPACT_ATOMS: atom_id res chain seq x y z
N GLU A 1 -16.49 8.46 -0.90
CA GLU A 1 -15.19 7.79 -0.75
C GLU A 1 -14.37 7.85 -2.05
N ALA A 2 -14.92 7.48 -3.22
CA ALA A 2 -14.18 7.51 -4.48
C ALA A 2 -13.60 8.90 -4.81
N LYS A 3 -14.35 9.97 -4.57
CA LYS A 3 -13.88 11.36 -4.75
C LYS A 3 -12.70 11.71 -3.84
N GLY A 4 -12.71 11.19 -2.61
CA GLY A 4 -11.61 11.41 -1.65
C GLY A 4 -10.31 10.77 -2.12
N PHE A 5 -10.35 9.56 -2.65
CA PHE A 5 -9.17 8.91 -3.22
C PHE A 5 -8.68 9.59 -4.51
N ALA A 6 -9.60 10.08 -5.36
CA ALA A 6 -9.23 10.87 -6.52
C ALA A 6 -8.54 12.18 -6.11
N LYS A 7 -9.08 12.88 -5.09
CA LYS A 7 -8.47 14.08 -4.51
C LYS A 7 -7.06 13.79 -3.98
N ALA A 8 -6.90 12.72 -3.19
CA ALA A 8 -5.60 12.33 -2.64
C ALA A 8 -4.60 12.02 -3.76
N GLY A 9 -5.02 11.28 -4.79
CA GLY A 9 -4.18 10.93 -5.94
C GLY A 9 -3.68 12.17 -6.69
N ILE A 10 -4.54 13.15 -6.92
CA ILE A 10 -4.17 14.40 -7.61
C ILE A 10 -3.22 15.22 -6.74
N LEU A 11 -3.59 15.48 -5.49
CA LEU A 11 -2.79 16.32 -4.59
C LEU A 11 -1.40 15.75 -4.35
N LEU A 12 -1.31 14.45 -4.05
CA LEU A 12 -0.04 13.80 -3.76
C LEU A 12 0.76 13.53 -5.04
N GLY A 13 0.09 13.13 -6.13
CA GLY A 13 0.73 12.88 -7.41
C GLY A 13 1.40 14.13 -8.00
N THR A 14 0.75 15.29 -7.90
CA THR A 14 1.31 16.56 -8.41
C THR A 14 2.42 17.13 -7.54
N SER A 15 2.48 16.73 -6.27
CA SER A 15 3.53 17.18 -5.34
C SER A 15 4.73 16.25 -5.25
N LEU A 16 4.71 15.10 -5.93
CA LEU A 16 5.82 14.15 -5.93
C LEU A 16 7.08 14.74 -6.56
N THR A 17 8.20 14.52 -5.86
CA THR A 17 9.54 14.78 -6.38
C THR A 17 10.43 13.55 -6.12
N ASN A 18 11.64 13.55 -6.67
CA ASN A 18 12.61 12.48 -6.37
C ASN A 18 12.98 12.41 -4.88
N GLU A 19 12.81 13.51 -4.15
CA GLU A 19 13.12 13.61 -2.72
C GLU A 19 11.92 13.29 -1.82
N THR A 20 10.74 13.04 -2.39
CA THR A 20 9.56 12.66 -1.59
C THR A 20 9.85 11.38 -0.84
N VAL A 21 9.72 11.44 0.50
CA VAL A 21 9.92 10.29 1.38
C VAL A 21 8.59 9.54 1.52
N ILE A 22 8.62 8.25 1.23
CA ILE A 22 7.49 7.35 1.44
C ILE A 22 7.71 6.65 2.78
N ASP A 23 7.02 7.12 3.78
CA ASP A 23 7.06 6.64 5.16
C ASP A 23 5.65 6.41 5.69
N VAL A 24 5.54 6.02 6.96
CA VAL A 24 4.25 5.79 7.61
C VAL A 24 3.39 7.07 7.62
N ASP A 25 3.99 8.23 7.82
CA ASP A 25 3.27 9.50 7.82
C ASP A 25 2.70 9.82 6.44
N PHE A 26 3.46 9.54 5.38
CA PHE A 26 2.98 9.66 4.00
C PHE A 26 1.76 8.76 3.75
N ILE A 27 1.81 7.51 4.21
CA ILE A 27 0.70 6.54 4.07
C ILE A 27 -0.54 7.02 4.85
N ASN A 28 -0.35 7.44 6.10
CA ASN A 28 -1.44 7.98 6.92
C ASN A 28 -2.06 9.23 6.29
N ASN A 29 -1.25 10.05 5.62
CA ASN A 29 -1.73 11.24 4.92
C ASN A 29 -2.57 10.90 3.69
N ILE A 30 -2.23 9.84 2.94
CA ILE A 30 -3.11 9.34 1.87
C ILE A 30 -4.51 9.04 2.41
N HIS A 31 -4.57 8.26 3.48
CA HIS A 31 -5.83 7.85 4.12
C HIS A 31 -6.57 9.07 4.69
N LYS A 32 -5.85 10.00 5.32
CA LYS A 32 -6.44 11.22 5.87
C LYS A 32 -7.11 12.04 4.78
N ILE A 33 -6.42 12.38 3.71
CA ILE A 33 -6.97 13.18 2.60
C ILE A 33 -8.19 12.48 1.97
N ALA A 34 -8.13 11.15 1.82
CA ALA A 34 -9.21 10.39 1.20
C ALA A 34 -10.49 10.37 2.03
N PHE A 35 -10.40 10.46 3.34
CA PHE A 35 -11.53 10.24 4.25
C PHE A 35 -11.87 11.40 5.18
N GLU A 36 -11.07 12.49 5.23
CA GLU A 36 -11.25 13.56 6.22
C GLU A 36 -12.63 14.24 6.18
N ASP A 37 -13.25 14.28 5.00
CA ASP A 37 -14.58 14.86 4.83
C ASP A 37 -15.72 13.90 5.22
N LEU A 38 -15.41 12.63 5.54
CA LEU A 38 -16.41 11.59 5.77
C LEU A 38 -16.33 10.95 7.15
N TYR A 39 -15.13 10.80 7.70
CA TYR A 39 -14.91 10.00 8.91
C TYR A 39 -13.91 10.63 9.86
N GLU A 40 -14.23 10.59 11.15
CA GLU A 40 -13.35 11.05 12.22
C GLU A 40 -12.08 10.18 12.37
N PHE A 41 -12.11 8.95 11.87
CA PHE A 41 -10.96 8.05 11.91
C PHE A 41 -9.97 8.25 10.75
N ALA A 42 -10.18 9.26 9.89
CA ALA A 42 -9.30 9.53 8.77
C ALA A 42 -7.84 9.71 9.22
N GLY A 43 -6.94 8.92 8.65
CA GLY A 43 -5.51 8.92 8.99
C GLY A 43 -5.15 8.26 10.31
N LYS A 44 -6.11 7.61 11.00
CA LYS A 44 -5.89 6.97 12.29
C LYS A 44 -5.98 5.45 12.16
N TYR A 45 -5.20 4.72 12.94
CA TYR A 45 -5.29 3.27 13.00
C TYR A 45 -6.59 2.82 13.66
N ARG A 46 -7.09 1.67 13.23
CA ARG A 46 -8.26 1.04 13.85
C ARG A 46 -8.00 0.66 15.31
N THR A 47 -9.05 0.71 16.10
CA THR A 47 -9.06 0.28 17.50
C THR A 47 -9.76 -1.05 17.70
N VAL A 48 -10.27 -1.65 16.62
CA VAL A 48 -11.01 -2.91 16.63
C VAL A 48 -10.25 -3.99 15.88
N ASN A 49 -10.37 -5.22 16.34
CA ASN A 49 -9.85 -6.37 15.62
C ASN A 49 -10.72 -6.65 14.39
N MET A 50 -10.08 -7.09 13.30
CA MET A 50 -10.76 -7.34 12.04
C MET A 50 -10.33 -8.67 11.44
N SER A 51 -11.28 -9.30 10.74
CA SER A 51 -11.06 -10.49 9.93
C SER A 51 -11.85 -10.39 8.63
N LYS A 52 -11.37 -11.10 7.59
CA LYS A 52 -12.04 -11.13 6.29
C LYS A 52 -11.77 -12.49 5.63
N GLY A 53 -12.85 -13.14 5.19
CA GLY A 53 -12.72 -14.41 4.46
C GLY A 53 -11.97 -15.50 5.22
N GLY A 54 -12.14 -15.58 6.55
CA GLY A 54 -11.44 -16.54 7.40
C GLY A 54 -10.02 -16.13 7.79
N PHE A 55 -9.50 -15.03 7.26
CA PHE A 55 -8.20 -14.48 7.63
C PHE A 55 -8.35 -13.42 8.73
N THR A 56 -7.61 -13.57 9.83
CA THR A 56 -7.56 -12.61 10.93
C THR A 56 -6.34 -11.72 10.76
N PHE A 57 -6.56 -10.41 10.65
CA PHE A 57 -5.50 -9.42 10.59
C PHE A 57 -4.81 -9.24 11.95
N PRO A 58 -3.59 -8.69 12.01
CA PRO A 58 -2.94 -8.38 13.28
C PRO A 58 -3.86 -7.64 14.23
N ALA A 59 -3.80 -7.99 15.53
CA ALA A 59 -4.65 -7.38 16.54
C ALA A 59 -4.43 -5.87 16.63
N ALA A 60 -5.51 -5.13 16.87
CA ALA A 60 -5.48 -3.67 16.93
C ALA A 60 -4.45 -3.13 17.94
N MET A 61 -4.28 -3.80 19.07
CA MET A 61 -3.32 -3.41 20.10
C MET A 61 -1.85 -3.44 19.63
N PHE A 62 -1.53 -4.16 18.56
CA PHE A 62 -0.17 -4.27 18.01
C PHE A 62 0.07 -3.42 16.76
N LEU A 63 -0.91 -2.63 16.30
CA LEU A 63 -0.80 -1.90 15.03
C LEU A 63 0.32 -0.86 15.03
N GLU A 64 0.52 -0.14 16.12
CA GLU A 64 1.64 0.81 16.21
C GLU A 64 2.98 0.09 16.07
N ASN A 65 3.15 -1.04 16.77
CA ASN A 65 4.37 -1.85 16.65
C ASN A 65 4.54 -2.39 15.22
N SER A 66 3.46 -2.91 14.63
CA SER A 66 3.50 -3.43 13.25
C SER A 66 3.87 -2.36 12.24
N MET A 67 3.31 -1.15 12.37
CA MET A 67 3.62 -0.04 11.49
C MET A 67 5.04 0.50 11.72
N ASN A 68 5.52 0.52 12.95
CA ASN A 68 6.91 0.86 13.27
C ASN A 68 7.89 -0.15 12.66
N ASP A 69 7.61 -1.44 12.78
CA ASP A 69 8.43 -2.49 12.17
C ASP A 69 8.44 -2.36 10.63
N PHE A 70 7.30 -2.07 10.03
CA PHE A 70 7.18 -1.79 8.60
C PHE A 70 8.04 -0.58 8.20
N GLN A 71 7.98 0.51 8.99
CA GLN A 71 8.82 1.68 8.77
C GLN A 71 10.30 1.34 8.80
N LEU A 72 10.76 0.61 9.81
CA LEU A 72 12.17 0.31 10.02
C LEU A 72 12.70 -0.75 9.06
N SER A 73 11.89 -1.77 8.76
CA SER A 73 12.34 -2.93 7.98
C SER A 73 12.24 -2.72 6.47
N ILE A 74 11.27 -1.93 6.01
CA ILE A 74 10.95 -1.79 4.58
C ILE A 74 11.01 -0.33 4.12
N LEU A 75 10.18 0.55 4.70
CA LEU A 75 10.03 1.91 4.19
C LEU A 75 11.31 2.74 4.30
N SER A 76 12.03 2.64 5.41
CA SER A 76 13.28 3.38 5.61
C SER A 76 14.40 2.97 4.64
N LYS A 77 14.27 1.81 4.01
CA LYS A 77 15.25 1.26 3.07
C LYS A 77 14.92 1.55 1.61
N LEU A 78 13.78 2.20 1.34
CA LEU A 78 13.41 2.57 -0.03
C LEU A 78 14.40 3.62 -0.57
N PRO A 79 14.98 3.40 -1.77
CA PRO A 79 15.86 4.38 -2.38
C PRO A 79 15.06 5.54 -2.97
N ASN A 80 15.72 6.69 -3.21
CA ASN A 80 15.10 7.81 -3.92
C ASN A 80 14.85 7.51 -5.41
N SER A 81 15.70 6.66 -6.00
CA SER A 81 15.57 6.20 -7.38
C SER A 81 15.96 4.73 -7.48
N TYR A 82 15.47 4.05 -8.51
CA TYR A 82 15.67 2.61 -8.71
C TYR A 82 16.61 2.36 -9.88
N SER A 83 17.51 1.39 -9.71
CA SER A 83 18.50 1.00 -10.73
C SER A 83 17.86 0.24 -11.90
N SER A 84 16.68 -0.35 -11.70
CA SER A 84 15.99 -1.12 -12.74
C SER A 84 14.48 -1.14 -12.46
N LYS A 85 13.70 -1.48 -13.48
CA LYS A 85 12.26 -1.72 -13.38
C LYS A 85 11.97 -2.87 -12.38
N GLU A 86 12.78 -3.91 -12.40
CA GLU A 86 12.64 -5.06 -11.52
C GLU A 86 12.83 -4.68 -10.04
N ALA A 87 13.79 -3.82 -9.75
CA ALA A 87 14.01 -3.29 -8.40
C ALA A 87 12.80 -2.49 -7.89
N LEU A 88 12.19 -1.69 -8.76
CA LEU A 88 10.96 -0.95 -8.45
C LEU A 88 9.79 -1.91 -8.19
N ILE A 89 9.62 -2.91 -9.05
CA ILE A 89 8.55 -3.92 -8.89
C ILE A 89 8.68 -4.64 -7.54
N GLN A 90 9.88 -5.04 -7.16
CA GLN A 90 10.13 -5.68 -5.87
C GLN A 90 9.78 -4.74 -4.70
N ALA A 91 10.21 -3.50 -4.76
CA ALA A 91 9.91 -2.51 -3.72
C ALA A 91 8.39 -2.27 -3.58
N ILE A 92 7.69 -2.09 -4.69
CA ILE A 92 6.24 -1.93 -4.69
C ILE A 92 5.56 -3.17 -4.11
N ALA A 93 5.99 -4.36 -4.51
CA ALA A 93 5.41 -5.62 -4.04
C ALA A 93 5.54 -5.78 -2.52
N HIS A 94 6.72 -5.49 -1.98
CA HIS A 94 6.96 -5.58 -0.53
C HIS A 94 6.10 -4.56 0.24
N VAL A 95 6.11 -3.31 -0.17
CA VAL A 95 5.31 -2.25 0.47
C VAL A 95 3.81 -2.56 0.40
N HIS A 96 3.34 -2.93 -0.78
CA HIS A 96 1.93 -3.21 -1.04
C HIS A 96 1.41 -4.41 -0.23
N ALA A 97 2.15 -5.51 -0.27
CA ALA A 97 1.77 -6.73 0.46
C ALA A 97 1.78 -6.52 1.97
N GLU A 98 2.81 -5.86 2.49
CA GLU A 98 2.94 -5.61 3.93
C GLU A 98 1.82 -4.72 4.44
N LEU A 99 1.51 -3.63 3.74
CA LEU A 99 0.42 -2.73 4.12
C LEU A 99 -0.94 -3.44 4.11
N LEU A 100 -1.20 -4.27 3.10
CA LEU A 100 -2.43 -5.08 3.03
C LEU A 100 -2.50 -6.12 4.15
N PHE A 101 -1.38 -6.73 4.51
CA PHE A 101 -1.30 -7.70 5.60
C PHE A 101 -1.57 -7.05 6.96
N ILE A 102 -0.93 -5.93 7.25
CA ILE A 102 -1.13 -5.19 8.52
C ILE A 102 -2.57 -4.68 8.64
N HIS A 103 -3.15 -4.19 7.54
CA HIS A 103 -4.53 -3.73 7.49
C HIS A 103 -4.83 -2.69 8.58
N PRO A 104 -4.08 -1.56 8.61
CA PRO A 104 -4.07 -0.69 9.78
C PRO A 104 -5.33 0.14 9.99
N TYR A 105 -6.14 0.36 8.96
CA TYR A 105 -7.28 1.25 9.03
C TYR A 105 -8.60 0.50 9.19
N ARG A 106 -9.60 1.19 9.71
CA ARG A 106 -10.96 0.64 9.84
C ARG A 106 -11.63 0.42 8.49
N GLU A 107 -11.33 1.26 7.51
CA GLU A 107 -11.88 1.24 6.15
C GLU A 107 -10.82 1.71 5.16
N GLY A 108 -10.92 1.28 3.91
CA GLY A 108 -10.10 1.80 2.82
C GLY A 108 -8.66 1.29 2.75
N ASN A 109 -8.31 0.21 3.43
CA ASN A 109 -6.96 -0.37 3.39
C ASN A 109 -6.52 -0.74 1.97
N GLY A 110 -7.37 -1.43 1.21
CA GLY A 110 -7.06 -1.83 -0.17
C GLY A 110 -6.88 -0.63 -1.10
N ARG A 111 -7.76 0.37 -1.00
CA ARG A 111 -7.67 1.58 -1.83
C ARG A 111 -6.45 2.42 -1.49
N THR A 112 -6.13 2.55 -0.21
CA THR A 112 -4.91 3.23 0.25
C THR A 112 -3.66 2.52 -0.27
N ALA A 113 -3.60 1.20 -0.17
CA ALA A 113 -2.47 0.41 -0.65
C ALA A 113 -2.29 0.51 -2.18
N ARG A 114 -3.39 0.50 -2.94
CA ARG A 114 -3.34 0.67 -4.41
C ARG A 114 -2.88 2.07 -4.80
N LEU A 115 -3.40 3.11 -4.15
CA LEU A 115 -2.97 4.47 -4.43
C LEU A 115 -1.49 4.66 -4.10
N LEU A 116 -1.03 4.14 -2.97
CA LEU A 116 0.39 4.18 -2.61
C LEU A 116 1.26 3.51 -3.68
N ALA A 117 0.89 2.33 -4.15
CA ALA A 117 1.61 1.62 -5.21
C ALA A 117 1.68 2.45 -6.51
N ASN A 118 0.57 3.10 -6.89
CA ASN A 118 0.55 4.00 -8.03
C ASN A 118 1.45 5.22 -7.84
N LEU A 119 1.46 5.82 -6.64
CA LEU A 119 2.34 6.95 -6.33
C LEU A 119 3.81 6.55 -6.38
N MET A 120 4.16 5.33 -5.98
CA MET A 120 5.52 4.80 -6.15
C MET A 120 5.90 4.68 -7.63
N CYS A 121 4.98 4.23 -8.50
CA CYS A 121 5.18 4.20 -9.95
C CYS A 121 5.38 5.62 -10.50
N PHE A 122 4.53 6.56 -10.13
CA PHE A 122 4.60 7.94 -10.62
C PHE A 122 5.89 8.63 -10.19
N LYS A 123 6.33 8.42 -8.94
CA LYS A 123 7.61 8.93 -8.45
C LYS A 123 8.79 8.45 -9.29
N ALA A 124 8.72 7.23 -9.80
CA ALA A 124 9.75 6.62 -10.65
C ALA A 124 9.58 6.93 -12.15
N GLY A 125 8.58 7.73 -12.52
CA GLY A 125 8.34 8.14 -13.91
C GLY A 125 7.52 7.16 -14.75
N PHE A 126 6.85 6.20 -14.11
CA PHE A 126 5.96 5.25 -14.78
C PHE A 126 4.49 5.64 -14.63
N GLU A 127 3.64 5.07 -15.49
CA GLU A 127 2.20 5.17 -15.35
C GLU A 127 1.67 4.29 -14.21
N ARG A 128 0.36 4.37 -13.93
CA ARG A 128 -0.29 3.59 -12.90
C ARG A 128 -0.25 2.08 -13.18
N LEU A 129 -0.30 1.30 -12.13
CA LEU A 129 -0.49 -0.14 -12.21
C LEU A 129 -1.89 -0.48 -12.73
N LYS A 130 -1.99 -1.57 -13.47
CA LYS A 130 -3.24 -2.05 -14.10
C LYS A 130 -3.99 -3.01 -13.17
N PHE A 131 -4.43 -2.51 -12.02
CA PHE A 131 -5.14 -3.33 -11.01
C PHE A 131 -6.41 -3.99 -11.55
N GLU A 132 -7.03 -3.46 -12.60
CA GLU A 132 -8.17 -4.05 -13.26
C GLU A 132 -7.90 -5.47 -13.80
N LEU A 133 -6.65 -5.80 -14.07
CA LEU A 133 -6.26 -7.14 -14.52
C LEU A 133 -6.36 -8.20 -13.41
N LEU A 134 -6.54 -7.78 -12.15
CA LEU A 134 -6.64 -8.69 -11.01
C LEU A 134 -8.06 -9.10 -10.67
N GLN A 135 -9.08 -8.66 -11.41
CA GLN A 135 -10.50 -8.97 -11.12
C GLN A 135 -10.74 -10.47 -11.01
N ASP A 136 -10.19 -11.25 -11.94
CA ASP A 136 -10.36 -12.70 -11.98
C ASP A 136 -9.28 -13.46 -11.16
N LYS A 137 -8.38 -12.73 -10.51
CA LYS A 137 -7.23 -13.27 -9.77
C LYS A 137 -7.27 -12.95 -8.28
N PHE A 138 -8.47 -12.70 -7.75
CA PHE A 138 -8.62 -12.27 -6.36
C PHE A 138 -8.06 -13.30 -5.36
N LYS A 139 -8.26 -14.59 -5.61
CA LYS A 139 -7.75 -15.67 -4.75
C LYS A 139 -6.23 -15.69 -4.70
N GLU A 140 -5.58 -15.55 -5.86
CA GLU A 140 -4.13 -15.47 -5.96
C GLU A 140 -3.58 -14.23 -5.25
N TYR A 141 -4.29 -13.10 -5.40
CA TYR A 141 -3.92 -11.85 -4.76
C TYR A 141 -3.98 -11.96 -3.23
N VAL A 142 -5.06 -12.51 -2.67
CA VAL A 142 -5.19 -12.76 -1.23
C VAL A 142 -4.10 -13.70 -0.73
N ARG A 143 -3.83 -14.78 -1.47
CA ARG A 143 -2.76 -15.73 -1.12
C ARG A 143 -1.39 -15.05 -1.09
N ALA A 144 -1.11 -14.16 -2.04
CA ALA A 144 0.13 -13.41 -2.08
C ALA A 144 0.30 -12.52 -0.84
N VAL A 145 -0.77 -11.89 -0.36
CA VAL A 145 -0.77 -11.12 0.89
C VAL A 145 -0.48 -12.02 2.10
N GLN A 146 -1.11 -13.17 2.16
CA GLN A 146 -0.90 -14.15 3.26
C GLN A 146 0.54 -14.67 3.27
N GLN A 147 1.13 -14.96 2.11
CA GLN A 147 2.51 -15.39 2.00
C GLN A 147 3.50 -14.29 2.43
N ALA A 148 3.20 -13.04 2.12
CA ALA A 148 4.00 -11.91 2.57
C ALA A 148 4.05 -11.81 4.11
N GLY A 149 2.95 -12.14 4.78
CA GLY A 149 2.90 -12.22 6.24
C GLY A 149 3.86 -13.25 6.83
N MET A 150 4.29 -14.24 6.04
CA MET A 150 5.30 -15.23 6.39
C MET A 150 6.71 -14.87 5.86
N GLY A 151 6.89 -13.66 5.35
CA GLY A 151 8.16 -13.19 4.80
C GLY A 151 8.43 -13.60 3.35
N ASN A 152 7.45 -14.19 2.65
CA ASN A 152 7.60 -14.61 1.26
C ASN A 152 6.83 -13.66 0.33
N TYR A 153 7.54 -12.79 -0.37
CA TYR A 153 6.98 -11.77 -1.27
C TYR A 153 6.93 -12.18 -2.74
N LYS A 154 7.43 -13.37 -3.09
CA LYS A 154 7.58 -13.79 -4.49
C LYS A 154 6.25 -13.75 -5.27
N ALA A 155 5.17 -14.26 -4.69
CA ALA A 155 3.86 -14.25 -5.34
C ALA A 155 3.37 -12.81 -5.60
N MET A 156 3.60 -11.88 -4.67
CA MET A 156 3.23 -10.48 -4.87
C MET A 156 4.11 -9.80 -5.92
N GLU A 157 5.40 -10.11 -5.96
CA GLU A 157 6.30 -9.62 -7.01
C GLU A 157 5.82 -10.04 -8.42
N GLU A 158 5.37 -11.29 -8.57
CA GLU A 158 4.79 -11.79 -9.82
C GLU A 158 3.50 -11.05 -10.18
N ILE A 159 2.64 -10.78 -9.20
CA ILE A 159 1.40 -10.02 -9.40
C ILE A 159 1.70 -8.58 -9.84
N ILE A 160 2.58 -7.88 -9.14
CA ILE A 160 2.95 -6.51 -9.50
C ILE A 160 3.61 -6.46 -10.89
N SER A 161 4.46 -7.44 -11.21
CA SER A 161 5.05 -7.56 -12.55
C SER A 161 3.98 -7.70 -13.64
N LEU A 162 2.95 -8.51 -13.40
CA LEU A 162 1.83 -8.73 -14.33
C LEU A 162 1.06 -7.43 -14.63
N ILE A 163 0.82 -6.61 -13.61
CA ILE A 163 0.01 -5.38 -13.74
C ILE A 163 0.85 -4.13 -13.98
N PHE A 164 2.16 -4.27 -14.07
CA PHE A 164 3.07 -3.14 -14.32
C PHE A 164 2.80 -2.54 -15.71
N PRO A 165 2.87 -1.20 -15.88
CA PRO A 165 2.65 -0.56 -17.18
C PRO A 165 3.72 -0.97 -18.19
N SER A 166 3.32 -0.98 -19.45
CA SER A 166 4.15 -1.39 -20.58
C SER A 166 5.30 -0.41 -20.81
#